data_096c203a931655d2b66cab590f2ff749
#
_entry.id   096c203a931655d2b66cab590f2ff749
#
_cell.length_a   1.000
_cell.length_b   1.000
_cell.length_c   1.000
_cell.angle_alpha   90.00
_cell.angle_beta   90.00
_cell.angle_gamma   90.00
#
_symmetry.space_group_name_H-M   'P 1'
#
loop_
_entity.id
_entity.type
_entity.pdbx_description
1 polymer ?
#
loop_
_entity_poly.entity_id
_entity_poly.type
_entity_poly.pdbx_seq_one_letter_code
_entity_poly.pdbx_strand_id
1 'polypeptide(L)'
;MIQEESQTNQEDIQAKKLCAFSRIHFPKLHLNPKKIREHLRRCANLYNEKAQANGLPSRGIFEGLVLLDWYLAIGCLENHQEAWETLFRSHAGRQDFLLIDALRQRAQALFPGDSPRQEESVAEFWGFLLTGENSDSVPVLAKYDGRRPLVPWLIRVFHNLHLTRLRRKKHSKSLAEDEPDNNSYWHAPEVSDERWHQEFRLAAQEWLEGVSDQEILLLGLRIRYKLTQRETASFLGIHESNVSRLTDKVREKFHHWIEPRLREVGWNGDNLASFVQTEMESLVVDSPRLSSNQLAVLISKKGLGKLPQ
;
A
#
# COMPACT_ATOMS: atom_id res chain seq x y z
N MET A 1 -0.95 -34.20 15.84
CA MET A 1 0.26 -34.72 15.14
C MET A 1 0.07 -34.85 13.64
N ILE A 2 -0.79 -35.76 13.11
CA ILE A 2 -0.93 -35.95 11.64
C ILE A 2 -1.43 -34.71 10.90
N GLN A 3 -2.33 -33.92 11.49
CA GLN A 3 -2.81 -32.66 10.89
C GLN A 3 -1.76 -31.56 10.92
N GLU A 4 -0.95 -31.45 11.96
CA GLU A 4 0.13 -30.47 12.06
C GLU A 4 1.28 -30.77 11.10
N GLU A 5 1.65 -32.04 10.91
CA GLU A 5 2.64 -32.45 9.92
C GLU A 5 2.18 -32.15 8.48
N SER A 6 0.91 -32.40 8.18
CA SER A 6 0.31 -32.09 6.87
C SER A 6 0.32 -30.57 6.59
N GLN A 7 -0.02 -29.76 7.57
CA GLN A 7 -0.03 -28.29 7.46
C GLN A 7 1.39 -27.73 7.28
N THR A 8 2.35 -28.25 8.04
CA THR A 8 3.77 -27.86 7.94
C THR A 8 4.35 -28.20 6.56
N ASN A 9 4.00 -29.36 6.00
CA ASN A 9 4.45 -29.76 4.66
C ASN A 9 3.84 -28.85 3.56
N GLN A 10 2.59 -28.46 3.69
CA GLN A 10 1.92 -27.55 2.77
C GLN A 10 2.54 -26.15 2.79
N GLU A 11 2.86 -25.62 3.98
CA GLU A 11 3.56 -24.34 4.13
C GLU A 11 4.96 -24.37 3.50
N ASP A 12 5.70 -25.46 3.64
CA ASP A 12 7.02 -25.63 3.01
C ASP A 12 6.95 -25.64 1.48
N ILE A 13 5.96 -26.30 0.92
CA ILE A 13 5.73 -26.33 -0.53
C ILE A 13 5.40 -24.92 -1.03
N GLN A 14 4.55 -24.22 -0.31
CA GLN A 14 4.16 -22.85 -0.67
C GLN A 14 5.35 -21.88 -0.56
N ALA A 15 6.14 -21.95 0.50
CA ALA A 15 7.34 -21.12 0.65
C ALA A 15 8.36 -21.36 -0.48
N LYS A 16 8.56 -22.61 -0.89
CA LYS A 16 9.43 -22.96 -2.03
C LYS A 16 8.89 -22.42 -3.35
N LYS A 17 7.58 -22.53 -3.61
CA LYS A 17 6.93 -21.97 -4.80
C LYS A 17 7.07 -20.47 -4.85
N LEU A 18 6.86 -19.79 -3.72
CA LEU A 18 7.03 -18.35 -3.60
C LEU A 18 8.47 -17.92 -3.89
N CYS A 19 9.46 -18.61 -3.32
CA CYS A 19 10.87 -18.34 -3.61
C CYS A 19 11.18 -18.53 -5.10
N ALA A 20 10.69 -19.59 -5.73
CA ALA A 20 10.90 -19.84 -7.15
C ALA A 20 10.29 -18.76 -8.03
N PHE A 21 9.05 -18.37 -7.76
CA PHE A 21 8.35 -17.27 -8.45
C PHE A 21 9.07 -15.93 -8.28
N SER A 22 9.43 -15.59 -7.05
CA SER A 22 10.07 -14.31 -6.75
C SER A 22 11.47 -14.17 -7.36
N ARG A 23 12.20 -15.27 -7.55
CA ARG A 23 13.52 -15.28 -8.25
C ARG A 23 13.42 -14.88 -9.72
N ILE A 24 12.28 -15.06 -10.37
CA ILE A 24 12.07 -14.62 -11.75
C ILE A 24 12.12 -13.10 -11.81
N HIS A 25 11.53 -12.43 -10.81
CA HIS A 25 11.43 -10.95 -10.75
C HIS A 25 12.64 -10.31 -10.04
N PHE A 26 13.21 -11.03 -9.05
CA PHE A 26 14.36 -10.57 -8.27
C PHE A 26 15.49 -11.62 -8.33
N PRO A 27 16.20 -11.76 -9.48
CA PRO A 27 17.16 -12.84 -9.70
C PRO A 27 18.35 -12.81 -8.74
N LYS A 28 18.68 -11.65 -8.18
CA LYS A 28 19.77 -11.50 -7.21
C LYS A 28 19.33 -11.59 -5.75
N LEU A 29 18.02 -11.57 -5.47
CA LEU A 29 17.48 -11.64 -4.12
C LEU A 29 17.16 -13.09 -3.74
N HIS A 30 18.06 -13.73 -3.00
CA HIS A 30 17.93 -15.13 -2.58
C HIS A 30 17.58 -15.22 -1.09
N LEU A 31 16.28 -15.34 -0.78
CA LEU A 31 15.83 -15.55 0.58
C LEU A 31 15.79 -17.03 0.95
N ASN A 32 16.10 -17.32 2.22
CA ASN A 32 16.03 -18.66 2.75
C ASN A 32 14.55 -19.10 2.91
N PRO A 33 14.12 -20.25 2.32
CA PRO A 33 12.74 -20.73 2.45
C PRO A 33 12.27 -20.90 3.89
N LYS A 34 13.17 -21.24 4.84
CA LYS A 34 12.82 -21.30 6.27
C LYS A 34 12.40 -19.94 6.80
N LYS A 35 13.13 -18.87 6.45
CA LYS A 35 12.80 -17.50 6.83
C LYS A 35 11.47 -17.04 6.20
N ILE A 36 11.25 -17.35 4.94
CA ILE A 36 9.98 -17.09 4.26
C ILE A 36 8.82 -17.74 5.03
N ARG A 37 8.97 -18.99 5.46
CA ARG A 37 7.94 -19.67 6.25
C ARG A 37 7.69 -19.00 7.60
N GLU A 38 8.73 -18.58 8.32
CA GLU A 38 8.60 -17.84 9.58
C GLU A 38 7.79 -16.55 9.38
N HIS A 39 8.12 -15.80 8.33
CA HIS A 39 7.40 -14.58 7.97
C HIS A 39 5.96 -14.83 7.51
N LEU A 40 5.70 -15.92 6.79
CA LEU A 40 4.34 -16.33 6.40
C LEU A 40 3.48 -16.63 7.63
N ARG A 41 4.00 -17.38 8.61
CA ARG A 41 3.28 -17.66 9.85
C ARG A 41 2.97 -16.40 10.63
N ARG A 42 3.94 -15.48 10.74
CA ARG A 42 3.70 -14.18 11.39
C ARG A 42 2.61 -13.39 10.66
N CYS A 43 2.67 -13.30 9.35
CA CYS A 43 1.68 -12.61 8.54
C CYS A 43 0.28 -13.26 8.70
N ALA A 44 0.21 -14.60 8.78
CA ALA A 44 -1.02 -15.34 9.04
C ALA A 44 -1.64 -14.97 10.39
N ASN A 45 -0.81 -14.93 11.43
CA ASN A 45 -1.26 -14.59 12.78
C ASN A 45 -1.80 -13.16 12.83
N LEU A 46 -1.06 -12.19 12.29
CA LEU A 46 -1.51 -10.80 12.19
C LEU A 46 -2.84 -10.66 11.44
N TYR A 47 -3.01 -11.45 10.38
CA TYR A 47 -4.25 -11.45 9.62
C TYR A 47 -5.41 -12.06 10.38
N ASN A 48 -5.19 -13.22 11.04
CA ASN A 48 -6.23 -13.90 11.82
C ASN A 48 -6.67 -13.05 13.01
N GLU A 49 -5.75 -12.39 13.71
CA GLU A 49 -6.05 -11.46 14.79
C GLU A 49 -6.95 -10.30 14.30
N LYS A 50 -6.59 -9.69 13.16
CA LYS A 50 -7.39 -8.61 12.56
C LYS A 50 -8.74 -9.09 12.02
N ALA A 51 -8.81 -10.29 11.44
CA ALA A 51 -10.04 -10.86 10.93
C ALA A 51 -11.01 -11.20 12.07
N GLN A 52 -10.51 -11.77 13.16
CA GLN A 52 -11.30 -12.04 14.37
C GLN A 52 -11.81 -10.76 15.01
N ALA A 53 -10.97 -9.72 15.13
CA ALA A 53 -11.36 -8.42 15.67
C ALA A 53 -12.48 -7.74 14.86
N ASN A 54 -12.54 -7.99 13.54
CA ASN A 54 -13.50 -7.37 12.63
C ASN A 54 -14.65 -8.30 12.21
N GLY A 55 -14.75 -9.52 12.77
CA GLY A 55 -15.80 -10.49 12.42
C GLY A 55 -15.77 -10.98 10.97
N LEU A 56 -14.62 -10.88 10.30
CA LEU A 56 -14.45 -11.26 8.90
C LEU A 56 -14.10 -12.75 8.76
N PRO A 57 -14.56 -13.42 7.71
CA PRO A 57 -14.22 -14.83 7.47
C PRO A 57 -12.71 -14.94 7.19
N SER A 58 -12.09 -15.97 7.78
CA SER A 58 -10.68 -16.33 7.50
C SER A 58 -10.55 -16.74 6.04
N ARG A 59 -9.93 -15.87 5.22
CA ARG A 59 -9.54 -16.20 3.85
C ARG A 59 -8.14 -16.79 3.84
N GLY A 60 -7.84 -17.65 2.86
CA GLY A 60 -6.50 -18.20 2.67
C GLY A 60 -5.46 -17.07 2.58
N ILE A 61 -4.34 -17.23 3.26
CA ILE A 61 -3.29 -16.19 3.40
C ILE A 61 -2.74 -15.68 2.05
N PHE A 62 -2.79 -16.55 1.02
CA PHE A 62 -2.29 -16.24 -0.33
C PHE A 62 -3.31 -15.53 -1.21
N GLU A 63 -4.60 -15.52 -0.82
CA GLU A 63 -5.63 -14.79 -1.53
C GLU A 63 -5.51 -13.31 -1.19
N GLY A 64 -5.11 -12.50 -2.18
CA GLY A 64 -4.94 -11.05 -2.04
C GLY A 64 -3.57 -10.60 -1.52
N LEU A 65 -2.57 -11.49 -1.42
CA LEU A 65 -1.20 -11.12 -1.09
C LEU A 65 -0.50 -10.49 -2.31
N VAL A 66 0.07 -9.30 -2.15
CA VAL A 66 0.96 -8.69 -3.14
C VAL A 66 2.35 -9.34 -3.00
N LEU A 67 2.49 -10.51 -3.63
CA LEU A 67 3.60 -11.44 -3.39
C LEU A 67 4.98 -10.85 -3.57
N LEU A 68 5.19 -10.06 -4.63
CA LEU A 68 6.49 -9.46 -4.93
C LEU A 68 6.88 -8.40 -3.90
N ASP A 69 5.93 -7.54 -3.54
CA ASP A 69 6.13 -6.50 -2.54
C ASP A 69 6.39 -7.11 -1.15
N TRP A 70 5.65 -8.17 -0.82
CA TRP A 70 5.84 -8.90 0.43
C TRP A 70 7.21 -9.58 0.49
N TYR A 71 7.65 -10.22 -0.60
CA TYR A 71 8.97 -10.83 -0.72
C TYR A 71 10.08 -9.78 -0.58
N LEU A 72 9.91 -8.62 -1.22
CA LEU A 72 10.83 -7.48 -1.12
C LEU A 72 10.93 -6.96 0.32
N ALA A 73 9.80 -6.79 1.00
CA ALA A 73 9.76 -6.37 2.40
C ALA A 73 10.52 -7.34 3.33
N ILE A 74 10.38 -8.66 3.10
CA ILE A 74 11.16 -9.66 3.84
C ILE A 74 12.64 -9.52 3.54
N GLY A 75 13.02 -9.31 2.29
CA GLY A 75 14.41 -9.07 1.92
C GLY A 75 15.03 -7.90 2.68
N CYS A 76 14.26 -6.80 2.82
CA CYS A 76 14.69 -5.66 3.63
C CYS A 76 14.79 -5.99 5.12
N LEU A 77 13.85 -6.77 5.67
CA LEU A 77 13.90 -7.22 7.07
C LEU A 77 15.08 -8.14 7.37
N GLU A 78 15.43 -9.01 6.43
CA GLU A 78 16.61 -9.91 6.53
C GLU A 78 17.91 -9.18 6.13
N ASN A 79 17.87 -7.85 5.98
CA ASN A 79 18.99 -6.95 5.68
C ASN A 79 19.74 -7.27 4.38
N HIS A 80 19.02 -7.74 3.35
CA HIS A 80 19.60 -7.96 2.02
C HIS A 80 19.78 -6.62 1.29
N GLN A 81 21.02 -6.32 0.89
CA GLN A 81 21.37 -5.09 0.17
C GLN A 81 20.54 -4.93 -1.12
N GLU A 82 20.42 -5.98 -1.93
CA GLU A 82 19.65 -5.95 -3.18
C GLU A 82 18.16 -5.61 -2.97
N ALA A 83 17.58 -6.03 -1.83
CA ALA A 83 16.21 -5.69 -1.49
C ALA A 83 16.07 -4.18 -1.20
N TRP A 84 16.99 -3.61 -0.45
CA TRP A 84 17.00 -2.18 -0.16
C TRP A 84 17.25 -1.35 -1.44
N GLU A 85 18.20 -1.75 -2.29
CA GLU A 85 18.43 -1.08 -3.56
C GLU A 85 17.20 -1.10 -4.46
N THR A 86 16.51 -2.25 -4.52
CA THR A 86 15.27 -2.40 -5.27
C THR A 86 14.16 -1.51 -4.69
N LEU A 87 14.02 -1.48 -3.37
CA LEU A 87 13.05 -0.63 -2.69
C LEU A 87 13.31 0.86 -2.96
N PHE A 88 14.55 1.31 -2.88
CA PHE A 88 14.91 2.72 -3.15
C PHE A 88 14.67 3.14 -4.61
N ARG A 89 14.74 2.18 -5.55
CA ARG A 89 14.40 2.40 -6.97
C ARG A 89 12.91 2.23 -7.26
N SER A 90 12.10 1.86 -6.26
CA SER A 90 10.65 1.68 -6.44
C SER A 90 9.96 3.01 -6.75
N HIS A 91 8.95 2.95 -7.60
CA HIS A 91 8.21 4.13 -8.04
C HIS A 91 6.92 4.32 -7.23
N ALA A 92 6.59 5.57 -6.95
CA ALA A 92 5.38 5.96 -6.22
C ALA A 92 4.32 6.50 -7.18
N GLY A 93 3.55 5.60 -7.80
CA GLY A 93 2.41 5.95 -8.64
C GLY A 93 2.73 6.44 -10.06
N ARG A 94 3.92 7.02 -10.29
CA ARG A 94 4.40 7.48 -11.62
C ARG A 94 5.74 6.84 -11.92
N GLN A 95 6.03 6.58 -13.20
CA GLN A 95 7.29 5.95 -13.61
C GLN A 95 8.54 6.83 -13.35
N ASP A 96 8.35 8.14 -13.31
CA ASP A 96 9.38 9.16 -13.06
C ASP A 96 9.43 9.65 -11.61
N PHE A 97 8.64 9.07 -10.71
CA PHE A 97 8.53 9.52 -9.33
C PHE A 97 8.90 8.40 -8.36
N LEU A 98 10.08 8.48 -7.79
CA LEU A 98 10.60 7.47 -6.88
C LEU A 98 9.95 7.55 -5.49
N LEU A 99 9.99 6.44 -4.75
CA LEU A 99 9.55 6.41 -3.35
C LEU A 99 10.23 7.49 -2.52
N ILE A 100 11.53 7.71 -2.70
CA ILE A 100 12.27 8.75 -1.97
C ILE A 100 11.73 10.15 -2.25
N ASP A 101 11.34 10.44 -3.48
CA ASP A 101 10.78 11.73 -3.86
C ASP A 101 9.37 11.92 -3.26
N ALA A 102 8.59 10.84 -3.20
CA ALA A 102 7.29 10.85 -2.52
C ALA A 102 7.43 11.15 -1.02
N LEU A 103 8.43 10.56 -0.36
CA LEU A 103 8.70 10.82 1.06
C LEU A 103 9.17 12.26 1.29
N ARG A 104 10.07 12.79 0.44
CA ARG A 104 10.51 14.19 0.48
C ARG A 104 9.34 15.15 0.27
N GLN A 105 8.48 14.91 -0.69
CA GLN A 105 7.28 15.73 -0.91
C GLN A 105 6.37 15.72 0.33
N ARG A 106 6.23 14.57 1.01
CA ARG A 106 5.49 14.49 2.26
C ARG A 106 6.16 15.26 3.39
N ALA A 107 7.48 15.15 3.49
CA ALA A 107 8.26 15.90 4.47
C ALA A 107 8.11 17.42 4.26
N GLN A 108 8.13 17.90 3.01
CA GLN A 108 7.90 19.30 2.68
C GLN A 108 6.52 19.80 3.15
N ALA A 109 5.47 18.97 2.97
CA ALA A 109 4.13 19.31 3.44
C ALA A 109 4.01 19.32 4.97
N LEU A 110 4.74 18.43 5.67
CA LEU A 110 4.72 18.33 7.14
C LEU A 110 5.60 19.38 7.84
N PHE A 111 6.67 19.82 7.20
CA PHE A 111 7.67 20.76 7.74
C PHE A 111 7.94 21.91 6.75
N PRO A 112 6.94 22.76 6.46
CA PRO A 112 7.09 23.84 5.49
C PRO A 112 8.18 24.83 5.94
N GLY A 113 9.12 25.13 5.03
CA GLY A 113 10.21 26.09 5.29
C GLY A 113 11.38 25.55 6.12
N ASP A 114 11.35 24.30 6.60
CA ASP A 114 12.41 23.68 7.41
C ASP A 114 13.10 22.55 6.63
N SER A 115 13.95 22.92 5.68
CA SER A 115 14.65 21.96 4.81
C SER A 115 15.52 20.95 5.59
N PRO A 116 16.28 21.33 6.64
CA PRO A 116 17.03 20.37 7.45
C PRO A 116 16.12 19.31 8.08
N ARG A 117 14.96 19.73 8.62
CA ARG A 117 14.00 18.80 9.24
C ARG A 117 13.33 17.90 8.24
N GLN A 118 13.10 18.36 7.01
CA GLN A 118 12.58 17.55 5.91
C GLN A 118 13.51 16.38 5.60
N GLU A 119 14.80 16.62 5.38
CA GLU A 119 15.79 15.58 5.09
C GLU A 119 16.01 14.65 6.31
N GLU A 120 16.11 15.20 7.52
CA GLU A 120 16.23 14.42 8.74
C GLU A 120 15.05 13.46 8.92
N SER A 121 13.83 13.92 8.67
CA SER A 121 12.63 13.09 8.80
C SER A 121 12.63 11.89 7.88
N VAL A 122 13.12 12.04 6.65
CA VAL A 122 13.27 10.94 5.69
C VAL A 122 14.38 9.98 6.10
N ALA A 123 15.51 10.50 6.59
CA ALA A 123 16.60 9.66 7.08
C ALA A 123 16.20 8.84 8.32
N GLU A 124 15.53 9.47 9.30
CA GLU A 124 15.02 8.80 10.51
C GLU A 124 14.01 7.67 10.17
N PHE A 125 13.23 7.85 9.11
CA PHE A 125 12.20 6.88 8.72
C PHE A 125 12.77 5.50 8.39
N TRP A 126 13.91 5.45 7.70
CA TRP A 126 14.54 4.18 7.35
C TRP A 126 15.02 3.41 8.58
N GLY A 127 15.59 4.11 9.54
CA GLY A 127 15.93 3.52 10.84
C GLY A 127 14.70 3.00 11.58
N PHE A 128 13.63 3.80 11.60
CA PHE A 128 12.36 3.44 12.25
C PHE A 128 11.72 2.18 11.68
N LEU A 129 11.85 1.93 10.37
CA LEU A 129 11.30 0.72 9.75
C LEU A 129 11.93 -0.57 10.30
N LEU A 130 13.21 -0.52 10.66
CA LEU A 130 13.99 -1.67 11.14
C LEU A 130 13.99 -1.79 12.66
N THR A 131 13.67 -0.71 13.36
CA THR A 131 13.55 -0.72 14.82
C THR A 131 12.07 -0.81 15.19
N GLY A 132 11.76 -1.48 16.28
CA GLY A 132 10.45 -1.31 16.89
C GLY A 132 10.38 0.03 17.64
N GLU A 133 9.25 0.30 18.24
CA GLU A 133 9.05 1.49 19.08
C GLU A 133 9.90 1.45 20.35
N ASN A 134 10.22 0.25 20.82
CA ASN A 134 11.12 -0.03 21.93
C ASN A 134 12.08 -1.15 21.50
N SER A 135 13.20 -1.32 22.22
CA SER A 135 14.23 -2.33 21.92
C SER A 135 13.70 -3.76 21.78
N ASP A 136 12.58 -4.09 22.42
CA ASP A 136 11.97 -5.42 22.40
C ASP A 136 10.75 -5.51 21.45
N SER A 137 10.42 -4.44 20.74
CA SER A 137 9.25 -4.42 19.87
C SER A 137 9.56 -4.96 18.47
N VAL A 138 8.53 -5.52 17.82
CA VAL A 138 8.63 -6.01 16.44
C VAL A 138 8.94 -4.85 15.50
N PRO A 139 9.91 -4.96 14.57
CA PRO A 139 10.20 -3.95 13.57
C PRO A 139 8.94 -3.47 12.83
N VAL A 140 8.87 -2.18 12.53
CA VAL A 140 7.67 -1.62 11.88
C VAL A 140 7.42 -2.27 10.52
N LEU A 141 8.47 -2.49 9.74
CA LEU A 141 8.36 -3.18 8.45
C LEU A 141 7.84 -4.62 8.60
N ALA A 142 8.07 -5.26 9.74
CA ALA A 142 7.54 -6.59 10.04
C ALA A 142 6.01 -6.62 10.28
N LYS A 143 5.39 -5.45 10.49
CA LYS A 143 3.92 -5.29 10.58
C LYS A 143 3.26 -5.21 9.20
N TYR A 144 4.04 -5.18 8.12
CA TYR A 144 3.51 -5.21 6.75
C TYR A 144 2.93 -6.59 6.46
N ASP A 145 1.65 -6.63 6.13
CA ASP A 145 0.87 -7.87 5.93
C ASP A 145 0.82 -8.33 4.46
N GLY A 146 1.40 -7.55 3.54
CA GLY A 146 1.45 -7.88 2.11
C GLY A 146 0.12 -7.75 1.36
N ARG A 147 -0.94 -7.27 1.99
CA ARG A 147 -2.27 -7.13 1.36
C ARG A 147 -2.46 -5.84 0.58
N ARG A 148 -1.53 -4.93 0.70
CA ARG A 148 -1.51 -3.65 0.00
C ARG A 148 -0.14 -3.48 -0.67
N PRO A 149 -0.03 -2.70 -1.74
CA PRO A 149 1.27 -2.38 -2.31
C PRO A 149 2.20 -1.75 -1.26
N LEU A 150 3.47 -2.17 -1.27
CA LEU A 150 4.47 -1.78 -0.26
C LEU A 150 4.74 -0.28 -0.26
N VAL A 151 4.90 0.32 -1.45
CA VAL A 151 5.25 1.74 -1.58
C VAL A 151 4.17 2.65 -0.99
N PRO A 152 2.88 2.53 -1.33
CA PRO A 152 1.81 3.29 -0.69
C PRO A 152 1.73 3.05 0.83
N TRP A 153 1.95 1.82 1.28
CA TRP A 153 1.97 1.51 2.70
C TRP A 153 3.11 2.24 3.43
N LEU A 154 4.32 2.27 2.86
CA LEU A 154 5.46 3.00 3.42
C LEU A 154 5.21 4.51 3.51
N ILE A 155 4.63 5.11 2.46
CA ILE A 155 4.28 6.53 2.44
C ILE A 155 3.30 6.86 3.57
N ARG A 156 2.32 5.99 3.81
CA ARG A 156 1.38 6.13 4.92
C ARG A 156 2.06 6.01 6.28
N VAL A 157 2.90 4.99 6.47
CA VAL A 157 3.65 4.81 7.73
C VAL A 157 4.50 6.04 8.03
N PHE A 158 5.18 6.58 7.02
CA PHE A 158 5.94 7.83 7.13
C PHE A 158 5.06 9.00 7.60
N HIS A 159 3.94 9.21 6.94
CA HIS A 159 3.01 10.30 7.25
C HIS A 159 2.49 10.18 8.69
N ASN A 160 2.01 9.00 9.08
CA ASN A 160 1.46 8.75 10.42
C ASN A 160 2.51 8.92 11.52
N LEU A 161 3.74 8.44 11.29
CA LEU A 161 4.85 8.63 12.23
C LEU A 161 5.05 10.10 12.57
N HIS A 162 5.18 10.94 11.56
CA HIS A 162 5.50 12.36 11.75
C HIS A 162 4.29 13.17 12.23
N LEU A 163 3.07 12.87 11.78
CA LEU A 163 1.85 13.47 12.32
C LEU A 163 1.69 13.18 13.82
N THR A 164 1.93 11.96 14.25
CA THR A 164 1.85 11.59 15.67
C THR A 164 2.87 12.35 16.48
N ARG A 165 4.11 12.48 15.99
CA ARG A 165 5.16 13.27 16.64
C ARG A 165 4.81 14.77 16.72
N LEU A 166 4.24 15.34 15.67
CA LEU A 166 3.81 16.75 15.66
C LEU A 166 2.65 17.00 16.62
N ARG A 167 1.67 16.12 16.68
CA ARG A 167 0.55 16.20 17.64
C ARG A 167 1.05 16.13 19.07
N ARG A 168 1.96 15.22 19.39
CA ARG A 168 2.59 15.12 20.72
C ARG A 168 3.34 16.40 21.11
N LYS A 169 4.14 16.97 20.18
CA LYS A 169 4.87 18.20 20.43
C LYS A 169 3.93 19.39 20.66
N LYS A 170 2.79 19.43 19.99
CA LYS A 170 1.75 20.45 20.19
C LYS A 170 1.05 20.27 21.53
N HIS A 171 0.73 19.04 21.92
CA HIS A 171 0.12 18.70 23.21
C HIS A 171 1.06 18.98 24.37
N SER A 172 2.33 18.63 24.27
CA SER A 172 3.33 18.91 25.29
C SER A 172 3.59 20.41 25.50
N LYS A 173 3.47 21.23 24.45
CA LYS A 173 3.51 22.69 24.58
C LYS A 173 2.26 23.28 25.25
N SER A 174 1.10 22.64 25.07
CA SER A 174 -0.15 23.03 25.71
C SER A 174 -0.23 22.57 27.19
N LEU A 175 0.47 21.51 27.53
CA LEU A 175 0.51 20.93 28.90
C LEU A 175 1.68 21.43 29.74
N ALA A 176 2.52 22.33 29.20
CA ALA A 176 3.55 23.01 30.00
C ALA A 176 2.96 24.01 31.03
N GLU A 177 1.64 24.14 31.06
CA GLU A 177 0.91 24.92 32.08
C GLU A 177 0.13 24.08 33.11
N ASP A 178 0.02 22.73 32.94
CA ASP A 178 -0.64 21.85 33.92
C ASP A 178 -0.01 20.47 33.94
N GLU A 179 0.16 19.93 35.16
CA GLU A 179 0.90 18.76 35.63
C GLU A 179 0.88 17.45 34.81
N PRO A 180 1.89 16.53 35.02
CA PRO A 180 2.10 15.37 34.16
C PRO A 180 1.21 14.19 34.59
N ASP A 181 0.29 13.81 33.76
CA ASP A 181 -0.35 12.50 33.88
C ASP A 181 0.42 11.46 33.03
N ASN A 182 1.08 10.59 33.79
CA ASN A 182 2.03 9.58 33.38
C ASN A 182 1.24 8.32 33.00
N ASN A 183 0.62 8.26 31.84
CA ASN A 183 0.24 6.98 31.20
C ASN A 183 -0.43 7.22 29.82
N SER A 184 0.33 7.67 28.84
CA SER A 184 -0.18 7.64 27.47
C SER A 184 0.49 6.53 26.71
N TYR A 185 -0.04 5.32 26.86
CA TYR A 185 0.18 4.24 25.91
C TYR A 185 -0.13 4.72 24.51
N TRP A 186 0.71 4.31 23.60
CA TRP A 186 0.54 4.45 22.16
C TRP A 186 -0.83 3.94 21.73
N HIS A 187 -1.82 4.81 21.74
CA HIS A 187 -2.96 4.64 20.87
C HIS A 187 -2.57 5.30 19.56
N ALA A 188 -2.12 4.47 18.61
CA ALA A 188 -2.15 4.86 17.22
C ALA A 188 -3.52 5.49 16.96
N PRO A 189 -3.66 6.46 16.02
CA PRO A 189 -4.96 6.97 15.62
C PRO A 189 -5.73 5.88 14.87
N GLU A 190 -6.04 4.77 15.55
CA GLU A 190 -6.53 3.52 14.98
C GLU A 190 -7.99 3.61 14.59
N VAL A 191 -8.78 4.42 15.27
CA VAL A 191 -10.23 4.42 15.05
C VAL A 191 -10.66 5.36 13.93
N SER A 192 -10.02 6.50 13.75
CA SER A 192 -10.38 7.43 12.67
C SER A 192 -9.79 7.01 11.32
N ASP A 193 -8.53 6.54 11.31
CA ASP A 193 -7.87 6.08 10.08
C ASP A 193 -8.54 4.83 9.51
N GLU A 194 -8.88 3.83 10.35
CA GLU A 194 -9.53 2.60 9.89
C GLU A 194 -10.93 2.87 9.33
N ARG A 195 -11.69 3.78 9.93
CA ARG A 195 -13.00 4.22 9.42
C ARG A 195 -12.89 4.88 8.05
N TRP A 196 -11.91 5.75 7.84
CA TRP A 196 -11.70 6.38 6.54
C TRP A 196 -11.31 5.38 5.45
N HIS A 197 -10.46 4.41 5.78
CA HIS A 197 -10.07 3.36 4.85
C HIS A 197 -11.22 2.40 4.54
N GLN A 198 -12.04 2.09 5.53
CA GLN A 198 -13.22 1.26 5.35
C GLN A 198 -14.24 1.97 4.49
N GLU A 199 -14.55 3.23 4.79
CA GLU A 199 -15.46 4.05 4.01
C GLU A 199 -14.96 4.26 2.59
N PHE A 200 -13.67 4.55 2.42
CA PHE A 200 -13.06 4.64 1.10
C PHE A 200 -13.28 3.36 0.30
N ARG A 201 -13.03 2.19 0.87
CA ARG A 201 -13.20 0.90 0.18
C ARG A 201 -14.64 0.67 -0.23
N LEU A 202 -15.59 0.90 0.66
CA LEU A 202 -17.01 0.76 0.38
C LEU A 202 -17.46 1.70 -0.73
N ALA A 203 -17.18 2.99 -0.57
CA ALA A 203 -17.55 4.01 -1.54
C ALA A 203 -16.88 3.80 -2.91
N ALA A 204 -15.63 3.37 -2.93
CA ALA A 204 -14.92 3.11 -4.17
C ALA A 204 -15.41 1.84 -4.88
N GLN A 205 -15.82 0.79 -4.15
CA GLN A 205 -16.45 -0.39 -4.73
C GLN A 205 -17.79 -0.03 -5.37
N GLU A 206 -18.65 0.71 -4.67
CA GLU A 206 -19.93 1.19 -5.21
C GLU A 206 -19.71 2.06 -6.47
N TRP A 207 -18.75 2.97 -6.40
CA TRP A 207 -18.43 3.82 -7.56
C TRP A 207 -17.98 2.98 -8.76
N LEU A 208 -17.12 1.98 -8.55
CA LEU A 208 -16.66 1.10 -9.61
C LEU A 208 -17.81 0.31 -10.26
N GLU A 209 -18.88 0.01 -9.55
CA GLU A 209 -20.06 -0.66 -10.14
C GLU A 209 -20.74 0.21 -11.21
N GLY A 210 -20.76 1.53 -11.02
CA GLY A 210 -21.35 2.49 -11.95
C GLY A 210 -20.40 2.98 -13.05
N VAL A 211 -19.12 2.63 -13.02
CA VAL A 211 -18.11 3.09 -13.99
C VAL A 211 -18.23 2.33 -15.30
N SER A 212 -18.13 3.05 -16.42
CA SER A 212 -18.21 2.45 -17.75
C SER A 212 -17.03 1.51 -18.05
N ASP A 213 -17.25 0.53 -18.93
CA ASP A 213 -16.23 -0.43 -19.37
C ASP A 213 -14.97 0.27 -19.94
N GLN A 214 -15.11 1.43 -20.57
CA GLN A 214 -13.99 2.21 -21.07
C GLN A 214 -13.17 2.83 -19.94
N GLU A 215 -13.82 3.35 -18.90
CA GLU A 215 -13.17 3.91 -17.73
C GLU A 215 -12.52 2.79 -16.88
N ILE A 216 -13.17 1.63 -16.74
CA ILE A 216 -12.59 0.44 -16.10
C ILE A 216 -11.33 -0.02 -16.82
N LEU A 217 -11.37 -0.08 -18.13
CA LEU A 217 -10.20 -0.46 -18.93
C LEU A 217 -9.06 0.54 -18.75
N LEU A 218 -9.36 1.85 -18.77
CA LEU A 218 -8.39 2.90 -18.53
C LEU A 218 -7.75 2.77 -17.14
N LEU A 219 -8.56 2.60 -16.11
CA LEU A 219 -8.08 2.40 -14.73
C LEU A 219 -7.20 1.14 -14.61
N GLY A 220 -7.64 0.02 -15.19
CA GLY A 220 -6.89 -1.22 -15.20
C GLY A 220 -5.53 -1.08 -15.88
N LEU A 221 -5.48 -0.46 -17.06
CA LEU A 221 -4.23 -0.24 -17.79
C LEU A 221 -3.28 0.69 -17.02
N ARG A 222 -3.80 1.79 -16.46
CA ARG A 222 -2.99 2.81 -15.79
C ARG A 222 -2.54 2.39 -14.39
N ILE A 223 -3.43 1.79 -13.60
CA ILE A 223 -3.15 1.53 -12.19
C ILE A 223 -2.67 0.09 -11.96
N ARG A 224 -3.35 -0.92 -12.56
CA ARG A 224 -2.97 -2.32 -12.38
C ARG A 224 -1.74 -2.71 -13.21
N TYR A 225 -1.74 -2.37 -14.50
CA TYR A 225 -0.65 -2.71 -15.42
C TYR A 225 0.44 -1.64 -15.48
N LYS A 226 0.26 -0.51 -14.79
CA LYS A 226 1.23 0.59 -14.70
C LYS A 226 1.67 1.13 -16.06
N LEU A 227 0.84 0.99 -17.10
CA LEU A 227 1.15 1.51 -18.44
C LEU A 227 1.26 3.03 -18.40
N THR A 228 2.24 3.56 -19.13
CA THR A 228 2.39 5.00 -19.35
C THR A 228 1.19 5.53 -20.15
N GLN A 229 1.01 6.84 -20.15
CA GLN A 229 -0.01 7.51 -20.94
C GLN A 229 0.12 7.16 -22.44
N ARG A 230 1.36 7.15 -22.95
CA ARG A 230 1.68 6.81 -24.33
C ARG A 230 1.37 5.34 -24.66
N GLU A 231 1.77 4.41 -23.80
CA GLU A 231 1.47 2.99 -23.98
C GLU A 231 -0.04 2.72 -23.92
N THR A 232 -0.74 3.36 -22.97
CA THR A 232 -2.20 3.28 -22.86
C THR A 232 -2.88 3.81 -24.11
N ALA A 233 -2.41 4.94 -24.65
CA ALA A 233 -2.90 5.53 -25.88
C ALA A 233 -2.70 4.59 -27.08
N SER A 234 -1.50 4.06 -27.23
CA SER A 234 -1.16 3.07 -28.26
C SER A 234 -2.01 1.81 -28.13
N PHE A 235 -2.20 1.30 -26.92
CA PHE A 235 -3.01 0.10 -26.67
C PHE A 235 -4.49 0.31 -27.00
N LEU A 236 -5.04 1.48 -26.63
CA LEU A 236 -6.44 1.83 -26.89
C LEU A 236 -6.70 2.34 -28.32
N GLY A 237 -5.66 2.57 -29.11
CA GLY A 237 -5.78 3.16 -30.46
C GLY A 237 -6.31 4.59 -30.44
N ILE A 238 -6.01 5.38 -29.41
CA ILE A 238 -6.43 6.78 -29.28
C ILE A 238 -5.22 7.70 -29.11
N HIS A 239 -5.44 9.00 -29.29
CA HIS A 239 -4.38 9.98 -29.09
C HIS A 239 -4.04 10.14 -27.58
N GLU A 240 -2.78 10.39 -27.28
CA GLU A 240 -2.29 10.51 -25.89
C GLU A 240 -3.02 11.61 -25.10
N SER A 241 -3.33 12.74 -25.72
CA SER A 241 -4.11 13.81 -25.07
C SER A 241 -5.52 13.37 -24.64
N ASN A 242 -6.12 12.39 -25.32
CA ASN A 242 -7.41 11.83 -24.95
C ASN A 242 -7.28 10.95 -23.72
N VAL A 243 -6.18 10.21 -23.57
CA VAL A 243 -5.89 9.43 -22.36
C VAL A 243 -5.78 10.37 -21.15
N SER A 244 -5.04 11.49 -21.29
CA SER A 244 -4.94 12.50 -20.23
C SER A 244 -6.31 13.02 -19.81
N ARG A 245 -7.09 13.52 -20.75
CA ARG A 245 -8.42 14.07 -20.46
C ARG A 245 -9.36 13.04 -19.83
N LEU A 246 -9.33 11.80 -20.30
CA LEU A 246 -10.14 10.72 -19.72
C LEU A 246 -9.68 10.40 -18.29
N THR A 247 -8.37 10.35 -18.04
CA THR A 247 -7.81 10.11 -16.72
C THR A 247 -8.22 11.23 -15.77
N ASP A 248 -8.09 12.49 -16.15
CA ASP A 248 -8.46 13.64 -15.34
C ASP A 248 -9.97 13.64 -15.05
N LYS A 249 -10.81 13.39 -16.06
CA LYS A 249 -12.26 13.28 -15.89
C LYS A 249 -12.66 12.17 -14.92
N VAL A 250 -12.02 10.99 -15.01
CA VAL A 250 -12.29 9.87 -14.10
C VAL A 250 -11.86 10.23 -12.68
N ARG A 251 -10.70 10.88 -12.53
CA ARG A 251 -10.20 11.36 -11.23
C ARG A 251 -11.15 12.37 -10.60
N GLU A 252 -11.59 13.38 -11.35
CA GLU A 252 -12.53 14.39 -10.86
C GLU A 252 -13.87 13.78 -10.43
N LYS A 253 -14.44 12.87 -11.24
CA LYS A 253 -15.67 12.15 -10.89
C LYS A 253 -15.51 11.39 -9.57
N PHE A 254 -14.39 10.70 -9.41
CA PHE A 254 -14.13 9.93 -8.20
C PHE A 254 -13.91 10.82 -6.99
N HIS A 255 -13.15 11.92 -7.12
CA HIS A 255 -12.97 12.88 -6.04
C HIS A 255 -14.30 13.46 -5.58
N HIS A 256 -15.15 13.89 -6.51
CA HIS A 256 -16.47 14.42 -6.21
C HIS A 256 -17.39 13.39 -5.52
N TRP A 257 -17.21 12.11 -5.82
CA TRP A 257 -17.96 11.03 -5.20
C TRP A 257 -17.48 10.71 -3.78
N ILE A 258 -16.17 10.66 -3.57
CA ILE A 258 -15.59 10.15 -2.32
C ILE A 258 -15.48 11.22 -1.22
N GLU A 259 -15.25 12.49 -1.59
CA GLU A 259 -14.98 13.55 -0.63
C GLU A 259 -16.12 13.77 0.39
N PRO A 260 -17.40 13.87 0.00
CA PRO A 260 -18.49 14.03 0.94
C PRO A 260 -18.58 12.89 1.95
N ARG A 261 -18.42 11.64 1.49
CA ARG A 261 -18.48 10.44 2.31
C ARG A 261 -17.36 10.37 3.34
N LEU A 262 -16.14 10.71 2.94
CA LEU A 262 -15.03 10.77 3.89
C LEU A 262 -15.22 11.87 4.92
N ARG A 263 -15.81 13.01 4.54
CA ARG A 263 -16.14 14.09 5.47
C ARG A 263 -17.19 13.68 6.49
N GLU A 264 -18.20 12.91 6.10
CA GLU A 264 -19.24 12.38 6.99
C GLU A 264 -18.66 11.49 8.09
N VAL A 265 -17.61 10.72 7.80
CA VAL A 265 -16.90 9.88 8.78
C VAL A 265 -15.75 10.62 9.49
N GLY A 266 -15.72 11.95 9.39
CA GLY A 266 -14.79 12.80 10.14
C GLY A 266 -13.45 13.05 9.45
N TRP A 267 -13.38 12.91 8.12
CA TRP A 267 -12.18 13.30 7.38
C TRP A 267 -11.93 14.82 7.53
N ASN A 268 -10.77 15.16 8.09
CA ASN A 268 -10.30 16.53 8.26
C ASN A 268 -8.89 16.74 7.69
N GLY A 269 -8.45 15.84 6.83
CA GLY A 269 -7.10 15.87 6.26
C GLY A 269 -6.96 16.87 5.12
N ASP A 270 -5.84 17.57 5.10
CA ASP A 270 -5.56 18.64 4.11
C ASP A 270 -5.22 18.11 2.71
N ASN A 271 -5.02 16.79 2.54
CA ASN A 271 -4.56 16.21 1.28
C ASN A 271 -5.38 15.00 0.83
N LEU A 272 -6.66 15.24 0.53
CA LEU A 272 -7.58 14.23 0.02
C LEU A 272 -7.05 13.56 -1.26
N ALA A 273 -6.49 14.33 -2.20
CA ALA A 273 -5.98 13.80 -3.46
C ALA A 273 -4.91 12.73 -3.26
N SER A 274 -4.03 12.95 -2.31
CA SER A 274 -2.96 11.99 -2.00
C SER A 274 -3.47 10.76 -1.26
N PHE A 275 -4.43 10.92 -0.36
CA PHE A 275 -5.09 9.80 0.30
C PHE A 275 -5.80 8.91 -0.73
N VAL A 276 -6.61 9.53 -1.58
CA VAL A 276 -7.33 8.86 -2.68
C VAL A 276 -6.36 8.13 -3.61
N GLN A 277 -5.26 8.76 -4.02
CA GLN A 277 -4.28 8.11 -4.89
C GLN A 277 -3.66 6.86 -4.24
N THR A 278 -3.30 6.95 -2.97
CA THR A 278 -2.72 5.83 -2.21
C THR A 278 -3.72 4.67 -2.06
N GLU A 279 -4.98 4.99 -1.73
CA GLU A 279 -6.01 3.97 -1.52
C GLU A 279 -6.49 3.34 -2.82
N MET A 280 -6.54 4.08 -3.92
CA MET A 280 -6.89 3.53 -5.24
C MET A 280 -5.91 2.45 -5.71
N GLU A 281 -4.63 2.57 -5.42
CA GLU A 281 -3.64 1.54 -5.75
C GLU A 281 -3.91 0.23 -4.98
N SER A 282 -4.35 0.32 -3.73
CA SER A 282 -4.79 -0.84 -2.93
C SER A 282 -6.06 -1.45 -3.48
N LEU A 283 -7.04 -0.62 -3.82
CA LEU A 283 -8.35 -1.06 -4.29
C LEU A 283 -8.27 -1.86 -5.58
N VAL A 284 -7.38 -1.49 -6.50
CA VAL A 284 -7.20 -2.16 -7.80
C VAL A 284 -6.81 -3.62 -7.64
N VAL A 285 -6.10 -3.97 -6.56
CA VAL A 285 -5.73 -5.36 -6.26
C VAL A 285 -6.95 -6.18 -5.85
N ASP A 286 -7.86 -5.56 -5.09
CA ASP A 286 -9.00 -6.25 -4.44
C ASP A 286 -10.30 -6.20 -5.27
N SER A 287 -10.41 -5.30 -6.24
CA SER A 287 -11.64 -5.12 -7.01
C SER A 287 -11.84 -6.21 -8.06
N PRO A 288 -12.96 -6.95 -8.03
CA PRO A 288 -13.30 -7.95 -9.04
C PRO A 288 -13.37 -7.35 -10.46
N ARG A 289 -13.92 -6.11 -10.60
CA ARG A 289 -14.04 -5.43 -11.89
C ARG A 289 -12.72 -5.03 -12.52
N LEU A 290 -11.68 -4.84 -11.71
CA LEU A 290 -10.32 -4.52 -12.15
C LEU A 290 -9.41 -5.76 -12.15
N SER A 291 -9.97 -6.96 -11.96
CA SER A 291 -9.21 -8.22 -12.06
C SER A 291 -8.68 -8.45 -13.48
N SER A 292 -7.55 -9.16 -13.58
CA SER A 292 -6.93 -9.48 -14.87
C SER A 292 -7.89 -10.22 -15.80
N ASN A 293 -8.71 -11.12 -15.27
CA ASN A 293 -9.70 -11.86 -16.05
C ASN A 293 -10.78 -10.93 -16.63
N GLN A 294 -11.31 -10.02 -15.82
CA GLN A 294 -12.33 -9.08 -16.25
C GLN A 294 -11.79 -8.09 -17.31
N LEU A 295 -10.58 -7.59 -17.10
CA LEU A 295 -9.91 -6.71 -18.06
C LEU A 295 -9.64 -7.45 -19.38
N ALA A 296 -9.22 -8.72 -19.34
CA ALA A 296 -9.04 -9.53 -20.55
C ALA A 296 -10.36 -9.71 -21.33
N VAL A 297 -11.49 -9.90 -20.63
CA VAL A 297 -12.81 -9.97 -21.26
C VAL A 297 -13.17 -8.64 -21.95
N LEU A 298 -12.93 -7.51 -21.28
CA LEU A 298 -13.20 -6.18 -21.85
C LEU A 298 -12.33 -5.89 -23.08
N ILE A 299 -11.05 -6.28 -23.03
CA ILE A 299 -10.11 -6.16 -24.15
C ILE A 299 -10.58 -6.98 -25.34
N SER A 300 -10.97 -8.23 -25.10
CA SER A 300 -11.49 -9.11 -26.17
C SER A 300 -12.78 -8.55 -26.79
N LYS A 301 -13.70 -8.05 -25.98
CA LYS A 301 -14.95 -7.42 -26.49
C LYS A 301 -14.69 -6.21 -27.36
N LYS A 302 -13.62 -5.47 -27.13
CA LYS A 302 -13.26 -4.29 -27.92
C LYS A 302 -12.35 -4.59 -29.10
N GLY A 303 -11.98 -5.84 -29.33
CA GLY A 303 -11.06 -6.24 -30.41
C GLY A 303 -9.65 -5.66 -30.25
N LEU A 304 -9.25 -5.29 -29.02
CA LEU A 304 -7.93 -4.76 -28.71
C LEU A 304 -6.91 -5.90 -28.61
N GLY A 305 -5.63 -5.61 -28.91
CA GLY A 305 -4.56 -6.58 -28.84
C GLY A 305 -4.38 -7.23 -27.46
N LYS A 306 -3.46 -8.20 -27.33
CA LYS A 306 -3.16 -8.83 -26.04
C LYS A 306 -2.51 -7.82 -25.11
N LEU A 307 -2.82 -7.94 -23.79
CA LEU A 307 -2.14 -7.19 -22.74
C LEU A 307 -0.62 -7.46 -22.80
N PRO A 308 0.23 -6.45 -22.55
CA PRO A 308 1.64 -6.69 -22.30
C PRO A 308 1.78 -7.61 -21.10
N GLN A 309 2.62 -8.64 -21.26
CA GLN A 309 2.93 -9.59 -20.19
C GLN A 309 3.82 -8.96 -19.11
#